data_15557f608a84c18769bebe535574c4f8
#
_entry.id   15557f608a84c18769bebe535574c4f8
#
_cell.length_a   1.000
_cell.length_b   1.000
_cell.length_c   1.000
_cell.angle_alpha   90.00
_cell.angle_beta   90.00
_cell.angle_gamma   90.00
#
_symmetry.space_group_name_H-M   'P 1'
#
loop_
_entity.id
_entity.type
_entity.pdbx_description
1 polymer ?
#
loop_
_entity_poly.entity_id
_entity_poly.type
_entity_poly.pdbx_seq_one_letter_code
_entity_poly.pdbx_strand_id
1 'polypeptide(L)'
;MRHKFLYSIAIVAACSLTGCGSDSPSGGEEPVVPPTTTPDPEEPTTPDDLVGTIYNGIKLPAQWPILRSATSDIRKGMSPFYLTTRPTTVNIAVGRQLFVDNFLIENTTLSRKFHYPEYYSGNPILSPDKDWEKTGTKGAAFAAPFSDGVWYDEQDQKFKMWYMAGGGSYSTNSGGITCYAESTDGISWTKPSLSIVSGTNIVDKGLQRDASTVWIDKQETNASKRYKMFQVAGGAGKWKYIYKTSANGIQWRDNNTPSQAVTDRSTVYKNPFRDVWTWSMRHNVRVNSSDPYTVRARDYYENSDPATGNQNAKAELSKFWFGPWPNEQKHPTYNNNDGAPGIYNLDAIAYESIMLGFFSVWQGPENDVCSKDNVIKRNQIMVGYSRDGFSWQRDDMNPLMAVSDNRADWNNGNLQSVVGAPLIVGDKLYFYLSGRRLEGTNEITSTGLAILRRDGFASMSGTGELTTVGIRFTGENFFVNAKVNGELRVEILDANGNVVSGFSKAECKVVKGDNCKAKVEWTSGKTLSSLKGQKIKVKFYLTDGDLYAFWISPESTGESQGYTAGGGPNLNKLGIDKK
;
A
#
# COMPACT_ATOMS: atom_id res chain seq x y z
N MET A 1 -41.41 -22.00 31.72
CA MET A 1 -42.65 -21.51 31.04
C MET A 1 -42.35 -21.22 29.60
N ARG A 2 -43.03 -21.90 28.74
CA ARG A 2 -42.90 -21.83 27.26
C ARG A 2 -43.69 -20.58 26.79
N HIS A 3 -43.21 -19.88 25.76
CA HIS A 3 -44.06 -19.37 24.69
C HIS A 3 -43.28 -19.28 23.38
N LYS A 4 -43.75 -20.03 22.41
CA LYS A 4 -43.50 -19.99 20.98
C LYS A 4 -44.40 -18.91 20.36
N PHE A 5 -43.96 -18.22 19.32
CA PHE A 5 -44.86 -17.67 18.30
C PHE A 5 -44.36 -18.01 16.91
N LEU A 6 -45.35 -18.46 16.13
CA LEU A 6 -45.26 -19.01 14.77
C LEU A 6 -45.54 -17.94 13.70
N TYR A 7 -44.92 -18.15 12.60
CA TYR A 7 -45.15 -17.80 11.20
C TYR A 7 -46.49 -17.30 10.71
N SER A 8 -46.44 -16.44 9.66
CA SER A 8 -47.42 -16.54 8.55
C SER A 8 -46.74 -16.12 7.23
N ILE A 9 -46.81 -17.05 6.27
CA ILE A 9 -46.46 -16.94 4.84
C ILE A 9 -47.73 -16.48 4.11
N ALA A 10 -47.59 -15.58 3.15
CA ALA A 10 -48.64 -15.29 2.16
C ALA A 10 -48.05 -15.41 0.76
N ILE A 11 -48.55 -16.42 0.03
CA ILE A 11 -48.40 -16.67 -1.40
C ILE A 11 -49.57 -15.96 -2.11
N VAL A 12 -49.30 -15.26 -3.21
CA VAL A 12 -50.36 -14.88 -4.18
C VAL A 12 -49.90 -15.25 -5.58
N ALA A 13 -50.77 -16.02 -6.21
CA ALA A 13 -50.60 -16.66 -7.50
C ALA A 13 -51.07 -15.77 -8.68
N ALA A 14 -50.62 -16.16 -9.85
CA ALA A 14 -50.86 -15.61 -11.18
C ALA A 14 -52.30 -15.66 -11.66
N CYS A 15 -52.64 -14.82 -12.61
CA CYS A 15 -53.66 -15.09 -13.63
C CYS A 15 -53.29 -14.47 -14.97
N SER A 16 -53.23 -15.34 -15.95
CA SER A 16 -53.19 -15.08 -17.41
C SER A 16 -54.55 -14.74 -17.97
N LEU A 17 -54.63 -13.93 -19.01
CA LEU A 17 -55.73 -13.95 -19.98
C LEU A 17 -55.26 -13.56 -21.39
N THR A 18 -55.66 -14.37 -22.30
CA THR A 18 -55.53 -14.43 -23.76
C THR A 18 -56.45 -13.46 -24.50
N GLY A 19 -56.04 -13.06 -25.71
CA GLY A 19 -56.94 -12.44 -26.69
C GLY A 19 -56.35 -12.48 -28.11
N CYS A 20 -57.01 -13.28 -28.97
CA CYS A 20 -56.74 -13.46 -30.40
C CYS A 20 -57.34 -12.34 -31.25
N GLY A 21 -56.77 -12.12 -32.44
CA GLY A 21 -57.42 -11.39 -33.57
C GLY A 21 -56.57 -11.44 -34.84
N SER A 22 -57.09 -12.12 -35.84
CA SER A 22 -56.55 -12.41 -37.15
C SER A 22 -56.57 -11.21 -38.12
N ASP A 23 -55.59 -11.14 -39.06
CA ASP A 23 -55.83 -11.24 -40.55
C ASP A 23 -54.56 -10.88 -41.35
N SER A 24 -54.18 -11.72 -42.30
CA SER A 24 -53.24 -11.50 -43.41
C SER A 24 -54.00 -11.18 -44.68
N PRO A 25 -53.46 -10.87 -45.89
CA PRO A 25 -52.07 -10.91 -46.37
C PRO A 25 -51.66 -9.76 -47.33
N SER A 26 -50.39 -9.60 -47.67
CA SER A 26 -49.87 -9.46 -49.05
C SER A 26 -48.36 -9.12 -49.10
N GLY A 27 -47.70 -9.87 -49.90
CA GLY A 27 -46.51 -9.83 -50.71
C GLY A 27 -45.46 -8.71 -50.53
N GLY A 28 -44.19 -9.12 -50.53
CA GLY A 28 -43.07 -8.24 -50.87
C GLY A 28 -41.77 -8.59 -50.26
N GLU A 29 -40.84 -9.07 -51.06
CA GLU A 29 -39.38 -9.05 -50.98
C GLU A 29 -38.68 -9.42 -49.63
N GLU A 30 -37.91 -10.48 -49.65
CA GLU A 30 -36.97 -10.86 -48.60
C GLU A 30 -35.89 -9.78 -48.41
N PRO A 31 -35.69 -9.28 -47.20
CA PRO A 31 -34.51 -8.45 -46.90
C PRO A 31 -33.31 -9.37 -46.63
N VAL A 32 -32.22 -9.05 -47.33
CA VAL A 32 -30.86 -9.57 -47.08
C VAL A 32 -30.50 -9.39 -45.60
N VAL A 33 -30.33 -10.50 -44.89
CA VAL A 33 -29.87 -10.52 -43.51
C VAL A 33 -28.37 -10.19 -43.50
N PRO A 34 -27.91 -9.09 -42.83
CA PRO A 34 -26.49 -8.87 -42.61
C PRO A 34 -25.94 -9.97 -41.70
N PRO A 35 -24.63 -10.30 -41.79
CA PRO A 35 -24.05 -11.32 -40.96
C PRO A 35 -24.19 -10.95 -39.47
N THR A 36 -24.74 -11.88 -38.68
CA THR A 36 -24.85 -11.80 -37.23
C THR A 36 -23.47 -11.68 -36.65
N THR A 37 -23.07 -10.45 -36.27
CA THR A 37 -21.99 -10.24 -35.32
C THR A 37 -22.48 -10.76 -33.98
N THR A 38 -21.86 -11.82 -33.48
CA THR A 38 -21.95 -12.23 -32.06
C THR A 38 -21.67 -11.00 -31.21
N PRO A 39 -22.54 -10.61 -30.28
CA PRO A 39 -22.23 -9.51 -29.36
C PRO A 39 -21.01 -9.89 -28.52
N ASP A 40 -20.04 -9.00 -28.48
CA ASP A 40 -18.97 -9.02 -27.48
C ASP A 40 -19.62 -9.11 -26.08
N PRO A 41 -19.04 -9.86 -25.14
CA PRO A 41 -19.57 -9.91 -23.77
C PRO A 41 -19.66 -8.49 -23.22
N GLU A 42 -20.86 -8.10 -22.82
CA GLU A 42 -21.19 -6.79 -22.25
C GLU A 42 -20.21 -6.44 -21.13
N GLU A 43 -19.74 -5.19 -21.12
CA GLU A 43 -19.02 -4.64 -19.95
C GLU A 43 -19.93 -4.77 -18.72
N PRO A 44 -19.36 -5.11 -17.55
CA PRO A 44 -20.12 -5.09 -16.30
C PRO A 44 -20.58 -3.64 -16.03
N THR A 45 -21.86 -3.40 -16.16
CA THR A 45 -22.45 -2.05 -16.10
C THR A 45 -23.08 -1.72 -14.76
N THR A 46 -23.07 -2.67 -13.79
CA THR A 46 -23.63 -2.47 -12.46
C THR A 46 -22.69 -2.90 -11.34
N PRO A 47 -22.77 -2.28 -10.13
CA PRO A 47 -22.00 -2.71 -8.97
C PRO A 47 -22.20 -4.17 -8.57
N ASP A 48 -23.35 -4.76 -8.88
CA ASP A 48 -23.69 -6.15 -8.54
C ASP A 48 -22.90 -7.17 -9.39
N ASP A 49 -22.49 -6.81 -10.61
CA ASP A 49 -21.67 -7.66 -11.48
C ASP A 49 -20.20 -7.74 -11.02
N LEU A 50 -19.79 -6.89 -10.07
CA LEU A 50 -18.44 -6.80 -9.54
C LEU A 50 -18.27 -7.51 -8.20
N VAL A 51 -19.29 -8.19 -7.67
CA VAL A 51 -19.18 -8.93 -6.40
C VAL A 51 -18.10 -10.00 -6.52
N GLY A 52 -17.04 -9.84 -5.71
CA GLY A 52 -15.89 -10.73 -5.71
C GLY A 52 -14.89 -10.52 -6.85
N THR A 53 -15.02 -9.44 -7.65
CA THR A 53 -14.04 -9.09 -8.69
C THR A 53 -13.51 -7.67 -8.44
N ILE A 54 -12.19 -7.49 -8.43
CA ILE A 54 -11.57 -6.16 -8.34
C ILE A 54 -11.29 -5.59 -9.74
N TYR A 55 -11.03 -4.27 -9.83
CA TYR A 55 -10.97 -3.52 -11.09
C TYR A 55 -10.06 -4.13 -12.17
N ASN A 56 -8.96 -4.80 -11.77
CA ASN A 56 -8.00 -5.42 -12.68
C ASN A 56 -8.43 -6.81 -13.19
N GLY A 57 -9.66 -7.25 -12.86
CA GLY A 57 -10.23 -8.54 -13.28
C GLY A 57 -9.88 -9.72 -12.36
N ILE A 58 -9.17 -9.51 -11.27
CA ILE A 58 -8.91 -10.57 -10.29
C ILE A 58 -10.23 -10.94 -9.60
N LYS A 59 -10.62 -12.21 -9.68
CA LYS A 59 -11.76 -12.77 -8.94
C LYS A 59 -11.27 -13.23 -7.58
N LEU A 60 -11.89 -12.71 -6.52
CA LEU A 60 -11.57 -13.13 -5.17
C LEU A 60 -12.09 -14.56 -4.93
N PRO A 61 -11.39 -15.38 -4.12
CA PRO A 61 -11.90 -16.69 -3.71
C PRO A 61 -13.25 -16.56 -2.99
N ALA A 62 -14.13 -17.56 -3.19
CA ALA A 62 -15.46 -17.59 -2.57
C ALA A 62 -15.40 -17.49 -1.03
N GLN A 63 -14.34 -18.02 -0.44
CA GLN A 63 -14.05 -17.84 0.98
C GLN A 63 -13.02 -16.71 1.14
N TRP A 64 -13.49 -15.58 1.63
CA TRP A 64 -12.65 -14.41 1.92
C TRP A 64 -12.77 -13.99 3.39
N PRO A 65 -11.68 -13.60 4.09
CA PRO A 65 -10.29 -13.75 3.62
C PRO A 65 -9.88 -15.22 3.48
N ILE A 66 -8.82 -15.47 2.70
CA ILE A 66 -8.24 -16.81 2.56
C ILE A 66 -7.79 -17.29 3.94
N LEU A 67 -8.31 -18.42 4.39
CA LEU A 67 -7.95 -18.99 5.70
C LEU A 67 -6.57 -19.65 5.63
N ARG A 68 -5.76 -19.33 6.63
CA ARG A 68 -4.42 -19.90 6.84
C ARG A 68 -4.27 -20.39 8.26
N SER A 69 -3.41 -21.39 8.46
CA SER A 69 -3.15 -21.96 9.77
C SER A 69 -1.95 -21.27 10.43
N ALA A 70 -2.15 -20.75 11.64
CA ALA A 70 -1.08 -20.12 12.41
C ALA A 70 0.10 -21.04 12.73
N THR A 71 -0.15 -22.36 12.81
CA THR A 71 0.91 -23.34 13.12
C THR A 71 1.58 -23.89 11.87
N SER A 72 0.82 -24.29 10.85
CA SER A 72 1.39 -24.92 9.65
C SER A 72 1.90 -23.91 8.63
N ASP A 73 1.40 -22.65 8.61
CA ASP A 73 1.74 -21.67 7.58
C ASP A 73 2.61 -20.51 8.11
N ILE A 74 2.98 -20.53 9.39
CA ILE A 74 3.70 -19.47 10.08
C ILE A 74 5.00 -19.03 9.38
N ARG A 75 5.68 -19.95 8.70
CA ARG A 75 6.97 -19.71 8.03
C ARG A 75 6.95 -20.01 6.54
N LYS A 76 5.76 -20.03 5.92
CA LYS A 76 5.64 -20.31 4.47
C LYS A 76 5.59 -19.06 3.60
N GLY A 77 5.54 -17.86 4.21
CA GLY A 77 5.29 -16.64 3.46
C GLY A 77 3.91 -16.66 2.81
N MET A 78 3.74 -15.91 1.73
CA MET A 78 2.54 -15.88 0.91
C MET A 78 2.90 -16.04 -0.57
N SER A 79 2.02 -16.71 -1.32
CA SER A 79 2.06 -16.73 -2.78
C SER A 79 0.71 -16.23 -3.28
N PRO A 80 0.65 -15.10 -3.98
CA PRO A 80 -0.61 -14.56 -4.46
C PRO A 80 -1.27 -15.50 -5.46
N PHE A 81 -2.51 -15.92 -5.16
CA PHE A 81 -3.27 -16.86 -5.99
C PHE A 81 -3.48 -16.33 -7.41
N TYR A 82 -3.62 -15.02 -7.56
CA TYR A 82 -3.85 -14.37 -8.85
C TYR A 82 -2.64 -14.44 -9.81
N LEU A 83 -1.46 -14.86 -9.35
CA LEU A 83 -0.32 -15.13 -10.23
C LEU A 83 -0.45 -16.46 -10.96
N THR A 84 -1.19 -17.42 -10.37
CA THR A 84 -1.48 -18.73 -10.97
C THR A 84 -2.83 -18.75 -11.68
N THR A 85 -3.82 -18.00 -11.20
CA THR A 85 -5.17 -17.90 -11.76
C THR A 85 -5.44 -16.48 -12.29
N ARG A 86 -4.58 -16.04 -13.23
CA ARG A 86 -4.66 -14.70 -13.82
C ARG A 86 -5.95 -14.52 -14.63
N PRO A 87 -6.52 -13.30 -14.63
CA PRO A 87 -7.58 -12.95 -15.59
C PRO A 87 -7.10 -13.17 -17.03
N THR A 88 -8.00 -13.59 -17.91
CA THR A 88 -7.68 -13.71 -19.36
C THR A 88 -7.46 -12.35 -20.01
N THR A 89 -7.96 -11.29 -19.39
CA THR A 89 -7.75 -9.89 -19.76
C THR A 89 -7.62 -9.07 -18.50
N VAL A 90 -6.51 -8.35 -18.37
CA VAL A 90 -6.25 -7.46 -17.22
C VAL A 90 -6.70 -6.05 -17.56
N ASN A 91 -7.60 -5.47 -16.77
CA ASN A 91 -7.95 -4.06 -16.89
C ASN A 91 -6.84 -3.20 -16.28
N ILE A 92 -6.27 -2.30 -17.09
CA ILE A 92 -5.19 -1.38 -16.69
C ILE A 92 -5.63 0.10 -16.70
N ALA A 93 -6.92 0.36 -16.54
CA ALA A 93 -7.46 1.72 -16.53
C ALA A 93 -7.02 2.55 -15.29
N VAL A 94 -6.47 1.91 -14.27
CA VAL A 94 -5.99 2.55 -13.03
C VAL A 94 -4.47 2.48 -12.96
N GLY A 95 -3.83 3.62 -12.96
CA GLY A 95 -2.43 3.80 -12.57
C GLY A 95 -1.38 3.29 -13.55
N ARG A 96 -0.16 3.57 -13.23
CA ARG A 96 1.02 3.02 -13.88
C ARG A 96 1.11 1.54 -13.54
N GLN A 97 1.44 0.73 -14.54
CA GLN A 97 1.56 -0.71 -14.44
C GLN A 97 3.02 -1.07 -14.18
N LEU A 98 3.33 -1.42 -12.93
CA LEU A 98 4.69 -1.74 -12.47
C LEU A 98 5.02 -3.22 -12.71
N PHE A 99 6.27 -3.49 -13.07
CA PHE A 99 6.79 -4.85 -13.31
C PHE A 99 7.40 -5.50 -12.05
N VAL A 100 6.73 -5.34 -10.91
CA VAL A 100 7.17 -5.87 -9.62
C VAL A 100 6.93 -7.38 -9.45
N ASP A 101 6.07 -7.95 -10.28
CA ASP A 101 5.71 -9.36 -10.34
C ASP A 101 5.47 -9.82 -11.79
N ASN A 102 5.07 -11.07 -11.99
CA ASN A 102 4.78 -11.61 -13.31
C ASN A 102 3.32 -11.46 -13.77
N PHE A 103 2.49 -10.73 -13.02
CA PHE A 103 1.06 -10.62 -13.29
C PHE A 103 0.75 -10.09 -14.71
N LEU A 104 1.54 -9.12 -15.17
CA LEU A 104 1.36 -8.49 -16.49
C LEU A 104 2.17 -9.16 -17.60
N ILE A 105 3.07 -10.08 -17.28
CA ILE A 105 4.04 -10.62 -18.23
C ILE A 105 3.55 -11.96 -18.81
N GLU A 106 3.40 -12.04 -20.12
CA GLU A 106 3.17 -13.30 -20.83
C GLU A 106 4.49 -14.01 -21.11
N ASN A 107 5.45 -13.28 -21.69
CA ASN A 107 6.79 -13.76 -21.92
C ASN A 107 7.79 -12.60 -21.93
N THR A 108 9.06 -12.89 -21.63
CA THR A 108 10.14 -11.91 -21.67
C THR A 108 11.50 -12.59 -21.75
N THR A 109 12.45 -11.91 -22.40
CA THR A 109 13.88 -12.21 -22.37
C THR A 109 14.67 -11.20 -21.53
N LEU A 110 13.98 -10.19 -20.96
CA LEU A 110 14.56 -9.23 -20.01
C LEU A 110 14.61 -9.83 -18.60
N SER A 111 15.53 -9.34 -17.79
CA SER A 111 15.68 -9.75 -16.40
C SER A 111 15.05 -8.71 -15.46
N ARG A 112 14.34 -9.17 -14.41
CA ARG A 112 13.87 -8.26 -13.36
C ARG A 112 15.03 -7.87 -12.46
N LYS A 113 15.15 -6.56 -12.21
CA LYS A 113 16.11 -5.98 -11.28
C LYS A 113 15.36 -5.18 -10.23
N PHE A 114 15.65 -5.42 -8.95
CA PHE A 114 15.14 -4.64 -7.85
C PHE A 114 16.08 -3.49 -7.52
N HIS A 115 15.51 -2.37 -7.06
CA HIS A 115 16.26 -1.16 -6.74
C HIS A 115 15.91 -0.68 -5.34
N TYR A 116 16.82 0.07 -4.71
CA TYR A 116 16.73 0.48 -3.33
C TYR A 116 16.85 2.00 -3.21
N PRO A 117 16.11 2.60 -2.24
CA PRO A 117 16.28 4.02 -1.94
C PRO A 117 17.69 4.34 -1.44
N GLU A 118 18.14 5.54 -1.77
CA GLU A 118 19.33 6.12 -1.19
C GLU A 118 18.96 6.98 0.02
N TYR A 119 19.72 6.86 1.11
CA TYR A 119 19.53 7.72 2.26
C TYR A 119 19.96 9.15 1.95
N TYR A 120 19.12 10.11 2.35
CA TYR A 120 19.47 11.51 2.23
C TYR A 120 20.73 11.83 3.07
N SER A 121 21.69 12.51 2.47
CA SER A 121 23.00 12.78 3.11
C SER A 121 22.91 13.69 4.34
N GLY A 122 21.83 14.47 4.46
CA GLY A 122 21.56 15.33 5.61
C GLY A 122 20.76 14.66 6.75
N ASN A 123 20.62 13.31 6.74
CA ASN A 123 19.95 12.60 7.84
C ASN A 123 20.68 12.72 9.18
N PRO A 124 19.94 12.73 10.31
CA PRO A 124 18.48 12.72 10.42
C PRO A 124 17.86 14.11 10.13
N ILE A 125 16.68 14.12 9.48
CA ILE A 125 15.97 15.36 9.11
C ILE A 125 15.10 15.93 10.24
N LEU A 126 14.74 15.12 11.24
CA LEU A 126 14.08 15.55 12.47
C LEU A 126 14.67 14.77 13.65
N SER A 127 15.22 15.49 14.62
CA SER A 127 15.79 14.92 15.85
C SER A 127 15.05 15.45 17.07
N PRO A 128 15.08 14.70 18.20
CA PRO A 128 14.51 15.18 19.45
C PRO A 128 15.34 16.35 19.99
N ASP A 129 14.72 17.53 20.10
CA ASP A 129 15.34 18.77 20.58
C ASP A 129 14.48 19.52 21.62
N LYS A 130 13.31 18.96 21.98
CA LYS A 130 12.38 19.52 22.97
C LYS A 130 12.33 18.66 24.23
N ASP A 131 12.02 19.29 25.38
CA ASP A 131 11.95 18.58 26.65
C ASP A 131 10.86 17.50 26.70
N TRP A 132 9.72 17.75 26.02
CA TRP A 132 8.66 16.74 25.91
C TRP A 132 8.95 15.59 24.95
N GLU A 133 10.06 15.62 24.24
CA GLU A 133 10.55 14.53 23.38
C GLU A 133 11.44 13.55 24.15
N LYS A 134 11.85 13.91 25.36
CA LYS A 134 12.63 13.05 26.27
C LYS A 134 11.69 12.15 27.09
N THR A 135 12.17 10.99 27.49
CA THR A 135 11.49 10.14 28.48
C THR A 135 12.00 10.44 29.87
N GLY A 136 11.09 10.54 30.86
CA GLY A 136 11.46 10.89 32.23
C GLY A 136 12.33 9.90 32.99
N THR A 137 12.63 8.70 32.47
CA THR A 137 13.20 7.62 33.25
C THR A 137 14.55 7.10 32.81
N LYS A 138 15.06 7.37 31.59
CA LYS A 138 16.37 6.82 31.15
C LYS A 138 17.13 7.70 30.16
N GLY A 139 16.80 8.99 30.00
CA GLY A 139 17.45 9.84 29.00
C GLY A 139 17.20 9.45 27.55
N ALA A 140 16.31 8.51 27.27
CA ALA A 140 15.88 8.20 25.93
C ALA A 140 15.07 9.36 25.35
N ALA A 141 15.19 9.61 24.06
CA ALA A 141 14.49 10.70 23.37
C ALA A 141 13.96 10.25 22.01
N PHE A 142 12.73 10.66 21.69
CA PHE A 142 12.04 10.24 20.47
C PHE A 142 11.47 11.45 19.71
N ALA A 143 11.79 11.55 18.42
CA ALA A 143 11.13 12.42 17.46
C ALA A 143 11.04 11.69 16.11
N ALA A 144 10.12 10.71 16.04
CA ALA A 144 10.02 9.85 14.89
C ALA A 144 8.59 9.35 14.64
N PRO A 145 8.14 9.27 13.37
CA PRO A 145 6.75 8.95 13.05
C PRO A 145 6.36 7.53 13.42
N PHE A 146 7.28 6.58 13.47
CA PHE A 146 6.91 5.17 13.57
C PHE A 146 5.77 4.84 12.60
N SER A 147 4.62 4.36 13.13
CA SER A 147 3.43 4.13 12.31
C SER A 147 2.46 5.33 12.26
N ASP A 148 2.79 6.47 12.87
CA ASP A 148 1.90 7.65 12.89
C ASP A 148 1.70 8.23 11.49
N GLY A 149 2.80 8.48 10.76
CA GLY A 149 2.74 8.76 9.34
C GLY A 149 3.17 10.15 8.93
N VAL A 150 3.58 10.22 7.66
CA VAL A 150 3.93 11.46 6.97
C VAL A 150 3.14 11.54 5.69
N TRP A 151 2.47 12.67 5.46
CA TRP A 151 1.57 12.88 4.33
C TRP A 151 1.82 14.24 3.69
N TYR A 152 1.56 14.35 2.40
CA TYR A 152 1.39 15.65 1.77
C TYR A 152 -0.10 16.01 1.72
N ASP A 153 -0.42 17.19 2.23
CA ASP A 153 -1.76 17.74 2.20
C ASP A 153 -1.88 18.75 1.05
N GLU A 154 -2.52 18.34 -0.02
CA GLU A 154 -2.69 19.17 -1.22
C GLU A 154 -3.63 20.36 -0.99
N GLN A 155 -4.44 20.36 0.06
CA GLN A 155 -5.28 21.51 0.43
C GLN A 155 -4.45 22.61 1.09
N ASP A 156 -3.53 22.23 1.98
CA ASP A 156 -2.67 23.16 2.71
C ASP A 156 -1.30 23.34 2.02
N GLN A 157 -1.03 22.57 0.97
CA GLN A 157 0.25 22.56 0.23
C GLN A 157 1.46 22.37 1.15
N LYS A 158 1.34 21.44 2.09
CA LYS A 158 2.37 21.16 3.10
C LYS A 158 2.57 19.66 3.29
N PHE A 159 3.81 19.28 3.60
CA PHE A 159 4.13 18.02 4.23
C PHE A 159 3.76 18.11 5.70
N LYS A 160 3.06 17.11 6.21
CA LYS A 160 2.60 16.99 7.59
C LYS A 160 3.10 15.69 8.18
N MET A 161 3.69 15.75 9.36
CA MET A 161 4.20 14.60 10.10
C MET A 161 3.55 14.54 11.46
N TRP A 162 2.96 13.40 11.79
CA TRP A 162 2.61 13.03 13.14
C TRP A 162 3.70 12.09 13.64
N TYR A 163 4.18 12.33 14.84
CA TYR A 163 5.28 11.56 15.37
C TYR A 163 5.15 11.29 16.87
N MET A 164 5.73 10.17 17.29
CA MET A 164 5.81 9.81 18.68
C MET A 164 6.94 10.58 19.35
N ALA A 165 6.66 11.10 20.55
CA ALA A 165 7.62 11.74 21.44
C ALA A 165 7.57 11.11 22.82
N GLY A 166 8.63 11.27 23.62
CA GLY A 166 8.75 10.61 24.92
C GLY A 166 7.76 11.07 25.98
N GLY A 167 7.25 12.28 25.85
CA GLY A 167 6.24 12.86 26.75
C GLY A 167 6.80 13.73 27.86
N GLY A 168 7.99 13.53 28.33
CA GLY A 168 8.58 14.33 29.41
C GLY A 168 7.63 14.48 30.61
N SER A 169 7.44 15.72 31.08
CA SER A 169 6.49 16.06 32.15
C SER A 169 5.02 16.02 31.72
N TYR A 170 4.73 15.90 30.44
CA TYR A 170 3.35 15.86 29.88
C TYR A 170 2.76 14.45 29.80
N SER A 171 3.57 13.42 30.01
CA SER A 171 3.11 12.03 30.07
C SER A 171 2.95 11.56 31.51
N THR A 172 1.74 11.15 31.88
CA THR A 172 1.43 10.67 33.24
C THR A 172 1.95 9.24 33.51
N ASN A 173 2.34 8.48 32.48
CA ASN A 173 2.60 7.04 32.61
C ASN A 173 3.79 6.54 31.77
N SER A 174 4.88 7.30 31.63
CA SER A 174 6.05 6.92 30.82
C SER A 174 5.73 6.43 29.39
N GLY A 175 4.53 6.70 28.89
CA GLY A 175 4.09 6.36 27.54
C GLY A 175 4.16 7.57 26.60
N GLY A 176 4.47 7.33 25.33
CA GLY A 176 4.63 8.36 24.33
C GLY A 176 3.40 9.23 24.14
N ILE A 177 3.63 10.45 23.67
CA ILE A 177 2.62 11.40 23.21
C ILE A 177 2.70 11.53 21.68
N THR A 178 1.68 12.13 21.07
CA THR A 178 1.71 12.44 19.64
C THR A 178 2.03 13.93 19.46
N CYS A 179 3.07 14.21 18.71
CA CYS A 179 3.47 15.54 18.28
C CYS A 179 3.24 15.73 16.77
N TYR A 180 3.31 16.99 16.33
CA TYR A 180 3.12 17.40 14.95
C TYR A 180 4.30 18.23 14.46
N ALA A 181 4.69 17.98 13.20
CA ALA A 181 5.63 18.84 12.48
C ALA A 181 5.15 19.06 11.06
N GLU A 182 5.57 20.15 10.44
CA GLU A 182 5.22 20.49 9.07
C GLU A 182 6.44 20.97 8.29
N SER A 183 6.38 20.83 6.96
CA SER A 183 7.42 21.26 6.03
C SER A 183 6.83 21.72 4.71
N THR A 184 7.53 22.60 3.99
CA THR A 184 7.18 23.01 2.63
C THR A 184 7.99 22.27 1.57
N ASP A 185 9.14 21.70 1.93
CA ASP A 185 10.06 21.00 1.03
C ASP A 185 10.19 19.49 1.33
N GLY A 186 9.64 19.02 2.47
CA GLY A 186 9.74 17.65 2.94
C GLY A 186 11.10 17.29 3.56
N ILE A 187 12.02 18.24 3.69
CA ILE A 187 13.38 18.07 4.22
C ILE A 187 13.57 18.88 5.49
N SER A 188 13.21 20.16 5.43
CA SER A 188 13.33 21.11 6.55
C SER A 188 12.01 21.14 7.32
N TRP A 189 12.02 20.64 8.56
CA TRP A 189 10.81 20.47 9.36
C TRP A 189 10.72 21.50 10.48
N THR A 190 9.53 22.06 10.66
CA THR A 190 9.19 22.98 11.73
C THR A 190 8.26 22.29 12.74
N LYS A 191 8.54 22.47 14.04
CA LYS A 191 7.70 22.08 15.17
C LYS A 191 6.90 23.31 15.64
N PRO A 192 5.67 23.53 15.15
CA PRO A 192 4.94 24.76 15.43
C PRO A 192 4.48 24.81 16.90
N SER A 193 4.42 26.02 17.47
CA SER A 193 3.78 26.24 18.77
C SER A 193 2.26 26.21 18.61
N LEU A 194 1.62 25.21 19.22
CA LEU A 194 0.18 24.98 19.12
C LEU A 194 -0.54 25.36 20.42
N SER A 195 -1.87 25.54 20.33
CA SER A 195 -2.72 25.86 21.47
C SER A 195 -3.24 24.64 22.25
N ILE A 196 -3.13 23.44 21.69
CA ILE A 196 -3.61 22.18 22.32
C ILE A 196 -2.89 21.96 23.66
N VAL A 197 -1.58 22.10 23.65
CA VAL A 197 -0.74 22.24 24.84
C VAL A 197 0.13 23.47 24.59
N SER A 198 -0.22 24.57 25.25
CA SER A 198 0.37 25.89 24.99
C SER A 198 1.91 25.86 24.95
N GLY A 199 2.48 26.43 23.92
CA GLY A 199 3.92 26.54 23.74
C GLY A 199 4.58 25.27 23.19
N THR A 200 3.83 24.22 22.86
CA THR A 200 4.35 22.96 22.36
C THR A 200 3.73 22.60 21.01
N ASN A 201 4.28 21.58 20.34
CA ASN A 201 3.68 20.98 19.14
C ASN A 201 2.96 19.66 19.44
N ILE A 202 2.56 19.44 20.71
CA ILE A 202 1.78 18.27 21.14
C ILE A 202 0.36 18.39 20.62
N VAL A 203 -0.13 17.34 19.94
CA VAL A 203 -1.51 17.25 19.42
C VAL A 203 -2.34 16.21 20.15
N ASP A 204 -1.72 15.25 20.85
CA ASP A 204 -2.41 14.29 21.70
C ASP A 204 -1.50 13.81 22.84
N LYS A 205 -2.03 13.89 24.07
CA LYS A 205 -1.35 13.52 25.32
C LYS A 205 -2.19 12.62 26.23
N GLY A 206 -3.10 11.87 25.63
CA GLY A 206 -4.07 11.06 26.38
C GLY A 206 -3.47 9.85 27.08
N LEU A 207 -3.94 8.69 26.75
CA LEU A 207 -3.50 7.42 27.32
C LEU A 207 -2.05 7.07 26.89
N GLN A 208 -1.39 6.25 27.70
CA GLN A 208 -0.15 5.59 27.24
C GLN A 208 -0.41 4.93 25.89
N ARG A 209 0.38 5.29 24.90
CA ARG A 209 0.23 4.78 23.54
C ARG A 209 1.41 3.92 23.11
N ASP A 210 1.17 3.03 22.15
CA ASP A 210 2.18 2.35 21.36
C ASP A 210 2.11 2.84 19.90
N ALA A 211 1.75 1.99 18.96
CA ALA A 211 1.57 2.40 17.57
C ALA A 211 0.36 3.33 17.40
N SER A 212 0.44 4.21 16.43
CA SER A 212 -0.68 5.00 15.96
C SER A 212 -0.59 5.02 14.43
N THR A 213 -1.72 5.11 13.74
CA THR A 213 -1.76 5.28 12.30
C THR A 213 -2.62 6.49 11.97
N VAL A 214 -2.03 7.49 11.36
CA VAL A 214 -2.74 8.70 10.91
C VAL A 214 -2.90 8.66 9.40
N TRP A 215 -4.11 8.93 8.94
CA TRP A 215 -4.48 9.01 7.52
C TRP A 215 -5.05 10.37 7.18
N ILE A 216 -4.64 10.92 6.03
CA ILE A 216 -5.42 11.92 5.32
C ILE A 216 -6.31 11.16 4.34
N ASP A 217 -7.58 11.00 4.69
CA ASP A 217 -8.56 10.38 3.80
C ASP A 217 -9.03 11.41 2.77
N LYS A 218 -8.37 11.39 1.62
CA LYS A 218 -8.57 12.37 0.54
C LYS A 218 -9.92 12.23 -0.17
N GLN A 219 -10.61 11.11 0.06
CA GLN A 219 -11.93 10.83 -0.50
C GLN A 219 -13.07 11.05 0.51
N GLU A 220 -12.75 11.40 1.76
CA GLU A 220 -13.73 11.71 2.78
C GLU A 220 -14.48 13.00 2.45
N THR A 221 -15.81 12.91 2.38
CA THR A 221 -16.70 14.05 2.06
C THR A 221 -17.01 14.91 3.26
N ASN A 222 -16.96 14.36 4.47
CA ASN A 222 -17.13 15.11 5.70
C ASN A 222 -15.80 15.73 6.16
N ALA A 223 -15.63 17.02 5.94
CA ALA A 223 -14.41 17.75 6.29
C ALA A 223 -13.97 17.54 7.74
N SER A 224 -14.90 17.35 8.70
CA SER A 224 -14.57 17.12 10.11
C SER A 224 -13.94 15.74 10.39
N LYS A 225 -13.99 14.82 9.42
CA LYS A 225 -13.47 13.45 9.50
C LYS A 225 -12.33 13.18 8.51
N ARG A 226 -11.87 14.21 7.80
CA ARG A 226 -10.86 14.09 6.75
C ARG A 226 -9.56 13.45 7.26
N TYR A 227 -9.16 13.79 8.49
CA TYR A 227 -8.04 13.13 9.16
C TYR A 227 -8.57 12.06 10.12
N LYS A 228 -7.95 10.88 10.06
CA LYS A 228 -8.30 9.72 10.87
C LYS A 228 -7.06 9.24 11.63
N MET A 229 -7.21 8.97 12.91
CA MET A 229 -6.14 8.40 13.74
C MET A 229 -6.66 7.13 14.40
N PHE A 230 -5.92 6.03 14.21
CA PHE A 230 -6.13 4.75 14.86
C PHE A 230 -4.97 4.54 15.83
N GLN A 231 -5.18 4.85 17.09
CA GLN A 231 -4.15 4.83 18.11
C GLN A 231 -4.27 3.58 18.98
N VAL A 232 -3.19 2.80 19.08
CA VAL A 232 -3.10 1.69 20.03
C VAL A 232 -2.68 2.27 21.38
N ALA A 233 -3.61 2.32 22.32
CA ALA A 233 -3.43 2.97 23.61
C ALA A 233 -4.03 2.17 24.78
N GLY A 234 -3.65 2.49 26.02
CA GLY A 234 -4.16 1.85 27.25
C GLY A 234 -3.08 1.19 28.12
N GLY A 235 -1.88 1.02 27.61
CA GLY A 235 -0.73 0.43 28.33
C GLY A 235 -0.63 -1.10 28.22
N ALA A 236 0.48 -1.63 28.68
CA ALA A 236 0.80 -3.06 28.56
C ALA A 236 -0.30 -3.96 29.13
N GLY A 237 -0.76 -4.92 28.32
CA GLY A 237 -1.82 -5.87 28.66
C GLY A 237 -3.25 -5.31 28.57
N LYS A 238 -3.41 -4.04 28.19
CA LYS A 238 -4.72 -3.36 28.09
C LYS A 238 -4.85 -2.55 26.79
N TRP A 239 -4.08 -2.88 25.77
CA TRP A 239 -4.07 -2.17 24.49
C TRP A 239 -5.41 -2.27 23.79
N LYS A 240 -5.89 -1.12 23.29
CA LYS A 240 -7.11 -0.98 22.47
C LYS A 240 -6.81 -0.02 21.32
N TYR A 241 -7.52 -0.14 20.21
CA TYR A 241 -7.59 0.93 19.23
C TYR A 241 -8.53 2.02 19.74
N ILE A 242 -8.04 3.24 19.72
CA ILE A 242 -8.83 4.46 19.93
C ILE A 242 -8.93 5.16 18.57
N TYR A 243 -10.14 5.31 18.06
CA TYR A 243 -10.39 5.97 16.79
C TYR A 243 -10.71 7.45 17.01
N LYS A 244 -9.95 8.32 16.39
CA LYS A 244 -10.13 9.77 16.47
C LYS A 244 -10.23 10.36 15.06
N THR A 245 -10.97 11.46 14.94
CA THR A 245 -11.09 12.22 13.69
C THR A 245 -10.73 13.69 13.91
N SER A 246 -10.33 14.34 12.81
CA SER A 246 -9.97 15.76 12.83
C SER A 246 -10.24 16.40 11.45
N ALA A 247 -10.53 17.70 11.47
CA ALA A 247 -10.65 18.51 10.26
C ALA A 247 -9.29 19.00 9.75
N ASN A 248 -8.28 19.10 10.62
CA ASN A 248 -6.99 19.75 10.32
C ASN A 248 -5.76 18.91 10.74
N GLY A 249 -5.96 17.74 11.37
CA GLY A 249 -4.89 16.88 11.86
C GLY A 249 -4.21 17.38 13.15
N ILE A 250 -4.70 18.44 13.75
CA ILE A 250 -4.17 19.07 14.98
C ILE A 250 -5.14 18.91 16.14
N GLN A 251 -6.40 19.24 15.91
CA GLN A 251 -7.46 19.13 16.91
C GLN A 251 -8.21 17.82 16.72
N TRP A 252 -7.96 16.86 17.60
CA TRP A 252 -8.50 15.50 17.49
C TRP A 252 -9.74 15.33 18.37
N ARG A 253 -10.77 14.68 17.82
CA ARG A 253 -11.99 14.28 18.52
C ARG A 253 -11.99 12.76 18.64
N ASP A 254 -12.06 12.26 19.87
CA ASP A 254 -12.31 10.85 20.16
C ASP A 254 -13.76 10.51 19.77
N ASN A 255 -13.94 9.45 19.01
CA ASN A 255 -15.27 8.99 18.60
C ASN A 255 -15.93 8.07 19.64
N ASN A 256 -15.32 7.86 20.81
CA ASN A 256 -15.82 7.03 21.89
C ASN A 256 -16.17 5.58 21.46
N THR A 257 -15.44 5.09 20.49
CA THR A 257 -15.60 3.72 19.95
C THR A 257 -14.30 2.92 20.10
N PRO A 258 -13.81 2.70 21.35
CA PRO A 258 -12.61 1.91 21.54
C PRO A 258 -12.87 0.46 21.14
N SER A 259 -11.84 -0.18 20.57
CA SER A 259 -11.89 -1.63 20.30
C SER A 259 -11.93 -2.43 21.59
N GLN A 260 -12.11 -3.73 21.45
CA GLN A 260 -11.75 -4.67 22.50
C GLN A 260 -10.22 -4.79 22.60
N ALA A 261 -9.72 -5.65 23.49
CA ALA A 261 -8.28 -5.83 23.68
C ALA A 261 -7.60 -6.28 22.39
N VAL A 262 -6.55 -5.58 22.02
CA VAL A 262 -5.64 -5.90 20.92
C VAL A 262 -4.22 -6.00 21.45
N THR A 263 -3.24 -6.18 20.57
CA THR A 263 -1.82 -6.19 20.93
C THR A 263 -1.13 -4.92 20.45
N ASP A 264 0.05 -4.64 21.00
CA ASP A 264 0.91 -3.54 20.55
C ASP A 264 1.32 -3.69 19.08
N ARG A 265 1.90 -2.65 18.47
CA ARG A 265 2.40 -2.65 17.08
C ARG A 265 1.36 -3.13 16.06
N SER A 266 0.13 -2.72 16.24
CA SER A 266 -0.96 -2.97 15.31
C SER A 266 -1.27 -1.70 14.52
N THR A 267 -1.48 -1.83 13.20
CA THR A 267 -1.64 -0.71 12.27
C THR A 267 -2.89 -0.86 11.42
N VAL A 268 -3.33 0.25 10.81
CA VAL A 268 -4.53 0.28 9.97
C VAL A 268 -4.19 0.97 8.65
N TYR A 269 -4.71 0.47 7.54
CA TYR A 269 -4.57 1.10 6.23
C TYR A 269 -5.85 0.97 5.39
N LYS A 270 -6.03 1.88 4.42
CA LYS A 270 -7.11 1.80 3.43
C LYS A 270 -6.65 0.99 2.22
N ASN A 271 -7.45 0.01 1.81
CA ASN A 271 -7.34 -0.65 0.52
C ASN A 271 -8.44 -0.12 -0.42
N PRO A 272 -8.13 0.84 -1.30
CA PRO A 272 -9.14 1.45 -2.15
C PRO A 272 -9.58 0.55 -3.31
N PHE A 273 -8.82 -0.48 -3.67
CA PHE A 273 -9.20 -1.44 -4.72
C PHE A 273 -10.38 -2.32 -4.31
N ARG A 274 -10.63 -2.44 -3.01
CA ARG A 274 -11.73 -3.21 -2.41
C ARG A 274 -12.64 -2.35 -1.52
N ASP A 275 -12.33 -1.06 -1.42
CA ASP A 275 -13.00 -0.08 -0.57
C ASP A 275 -13.16 -0.51 0.90
N VAL A 276 -12.10 -1.07 1.47
CA VAL A 276 -12.05 -1.49 2.87
C VAL A 276 -10.89 -0.86 3.64
N TRP A 277 -11.09 -0.68 4.94
CA TRP A 277 -10.03 -0.46 5.91
C TRP A 277 -9.55 -1.81 6.42
N THR A 278 -8.25 -1.97 6.55
CA THR A 278 -7.61 -3.21 6.97
C THR A 278 -6.82 -2.98 8.25
N TRP A 279 -7.09 -3.80 9.26
CA TRP A 279 -6.34 -3.85 10.53
C TRP A 279 -5.30 -4.96 10.43
N SER A 280 -4.04 -4.57 10.52
CA SER A 280 -2.89 -5.46 10.63
C SER A 280 -2.55 -5.60 12.11
N MET A 281 -2.99 -6.67 12.74
CA MET A 281 -2.82 -6.88 14.17
C MET A 281 -1.66 -7.81 14.48
N ARG A 282 -0.87 -7.49 15.52
CA ARG A 282 0.21 -8.36 15.95
C ARG A 282 -0.35 -9.65 16.55
N HIS A 283 0.20 -10.77 16.11
CA HIS A 283 -0.03 -12.09 16.68
C HIS A 283 1.29 -12.71 17.12
N ASN A 284 1.32 -13.30 18.31
CA ASN A 284 2.45 -14.12 18.77
C ASN A 284 2.03 -15.58 18.70
N VAL A 285 2.57 -16.30 17.73
CA VAL A 285 2.23 -17.70 17.47
C VAL A 285 3.21 -18.62 18.21
N ARG A 286 2.68 -19.52 19.04
CA ARG A 286 3.45 -20.64 19.59
C ARG A 286 3.36 -21.80 18.61
N VAL A 287 4.48 -22.17 17.99
CA VAL A 287 4.51 -23.21 16.94
C VAL A 287 4.25 -24.58 17.55
N ASN A 288 4.93 -24.91 18.66
CA ASN A 288 4.68 -26.13 19.43
C ASN A 288 4.33 -25.74 20.88
N SER A 289 3.48 -26.52 21.52
CA SER A 289 3.08 -26.26 22.91
C SER A 289 4.24 -26.30 23.91
N SER A 290 5.30 -27.04 23.58
CA SER A 290 6.54 -27.15 24.35
C SER A 290 7.53 -26.00 24.11
N ASP A 291 7.33 -25.17 23.06
CA ASP A 291 8.22 -24.05 22.76
C ASP A 291 8.06 -22.95 23.82
N PRO A 292 9.12 -22.51 24.49
CA PRO A 292 9.04 -21.40 25.42
C PRO A 292 8.83 -20.06 24.71
N TYR A 293 9.04 -20.02 23.40
CA TYR A 293 9.06 -18.82 22.58
C TYR A 293 7.90 -18.76 21.58
N THR A 294 7.63 -17.56 21.12
CA THR A 294 6.59 -17.29 20.12
C THR A 294 7.18 -16.56 18.93
N VAL A 295 6.68 -16.88 17.73
CA VAL A 295 7.01 -16.16 16.49
C VAL A 295 6.06 -14.99 16.30
N ARG A 296 6.60 -13.80 16.06
CA ARG A 296 5.78 -12.64 15.71
C ARG A 296 5.22 -12.77 14.30
N ALA A 297 3.91 -12.64 14.21
CA ALA A 297 3.11 -12.76 13.00
C ALA A 297 2.07 -11.64 12.93
N ARG A 298 1.26 -11.66 11.89
CA ARG A 298 0.15 -10.71 11.68
C ARG A 298 -1.16 -11.46 11.52
N ASP A 299 -2.20 -10.86 12.07
CA ASP A 299 -3.59 -11.21 11.83
C ASP A 299 -4.24 -10.13 10.97
N TYR A 300 -5.21 -10.54 10.19
CA TYR A 300 -6.00 -9.73 9.28
C TYR A 300 -7.42 -9.55 9.78
N TYR A 301 -7.90 -8.30 9.75
CA TYR A 301 -9.30 -7.95 9.89
C TYR A 301 -9.62 -6.79 8.93
N GLU A 302 -10.82 -6.77 8.37
CA GLU A 302 -11.25 -5.69 7.47
C GLU A 302 -12.68 -5.24 7.72
N ASN A 303 -12.96 -3.97 7.40
CA ASN A 303 -14.28 -3.37 7.43
C ASN A 303 -14.36 -2.18 6.46
N SER A 304 -15.49 -1.95 5.83
CA SER A 304 -15.69 -0.78 4.95
C SER A 304 -15.82 0.52 5.73
N ASP A 305 -16.40 0.50 6.94
CA ASP A 305 -16.52 1.67 7.80
C ASP A 305 -15.43 1.68 8.88
N PRO A 306 -14.61 2.75 8.99
CA PRO A 306 -13.48 2.80 9.91
C PRO A 306 -13.90 2.86 11.39
N ALA A 307 -15.03 3.46 11.72
CA ALA A 307 -15.49 3.57 13.11
C ALA A 307 -16.03 2.23 13.60
N THR A 308 -16.90 1.58 12.83
CA THR A 308 -17.43 0.24 13.09
C THR A 308 -16.30 -0.79 13.10
N GLY A 309 -15.37 -0.70 12.13
CA GLY A 309 -14.20 -1.57 12.06
C GLY A 309 -13.33 -1.43 13.29
N ASN A 310 -13.07 -0.21 13.76
CA ASN A 310 -12.30 0.03 14.98
C ASN A 310 -12.99 -0.59 16.20
N GLN A 311 -14.30 -0.35 16.38
CA GLN A 311 -15.06 -0.89 17.51
C GLN A 311 -15.07 -2.43 17.53
N ASN A 312 -15.15 -3.05 16.37
CA ASN A 312 -15.20 -4.51 16.21
C ASN A 312 -13.82 -5.17 16.14
N ALA A 313 -12.73 -4.40 16.04
CA ALA A 313 -11.38 -4.97 15.99
C ALA A 313 -11.07 -5.74 17.27
N LYS A 314 -10.87 -7.05 17.15
CA LYS A 314 -10.55 -7.96 18.24
C LYS A 314 -9.95 -9.26 17.71
N ALA A 315 -9.24 -9.97 18.58
CA ALA A 315 -8.55 -11.20 18.21
C ALA A 315 -9.49 -12.29 17.64
N GLU A 316 -10.72 -12.41 18.18
CA GLU A 316 -11.67 -13.45 17.73
C GLU A 316 -12.24 -13.22 16.32
N LEU A 317 -12.27 -11.97 15.85
CA LEU A 317 -12.71 -11.63 14.49
C LEU A 317 -11.56 -11.59 13.49
N SER A 318 -10.34 -11.46 13.95
CA SER A 318 -9.17 -11.50 13.08
C SER A 318 -8.87 -12.93 12.63
N LYS A 319 -8.16 -13.03 11.51
CA LYS A 319 -7.70 -14.30 10.96
C LYS A 319 -6.19 -14.27 10.84
N PHE A 320 -5.52 -15.36 11.18
CA PHE A 320 -4.10 -15.48 10.93
C PHE A 320 -3.80 -15.16 9.47
N TRP A 321 -2.86 -14.27 9.27
CA TRP A 321 -2.54 -13.75 7.94
C TRP A 321 -1.21 -14.32 7.44
N PHE A 322 -0.12 -13.92 8.06
CA PHE A 322 1.21 -14.41 7.72
C PHE A 322 2.19 -14.22 8.88
N GLY A 323 3.23 -15.03 8.87
CA GLY A 323 4.46 -14.85 9.64
C GLY A 323 5.64 -14.53 8.74
N PRO A 324 6.86 -14.65 9.25
CA PRO A 324 8.08 -14.42 8.47
C PRO A 324 8.18 -15.37 7.28
N TRP A 325 8.80 -14.90 6.20
CA TRP A 325 9.10 -15.72 5.03
C TRP A 325 10.23 -16.70 5.34
N PRO A 326 10.33 -17.84 4.64
CA PRO A 326 11.35 -18.87 4.91
C PRO A 326 12.79 -18.35 4.85
N ASN A 327 13.05 -17.39 3.96
CA ASN A 327 14.37 -16.84 3.65
C ASN A 327 14.62 -15.45 4.27
N GLU A 328 13.88 -15.09 5.34
CA GLU A 328 14.15 -13.83 6.04
C GLU A 328 15.59 -13.78 6.58
N GLN A 329 16.23 -12.64 6.40
CA GLN A 329 17.58 -12.42 6.92
C GLN A 329 17.59 -12.46 8.43
N LYS A 330 18.50 -13.24 9.01
CA LYS A 330 18.71 -13.34 10.46
C LYS A 330 19.64 -12.22 10.94
N HIS A 331 19.63 -11.99 12.27
CA HIS A 331 20.63 -11.13 12.88
C HIS A 331 22.04 -11.70 12.65
N PRO A 332 23.04 -10.89 12.26
CA PRO A 332 24.37 -11.41 11.97
C PRO A 332 25.10 -11.99 13.21
N THR A 333 24.76 -11.54 14.42
CA THR A 333 25.46 -11.93 15.65
C THR A 333 24.56 -12.67 16.64
N TYR A 334 23.29 -12.26 16.76
CA TYR A 334 22.39 -12.78 17.79
C TYR A 334 21.37 -13.74 17.16
N ASN A 335 21.14 -14.85 17.85
CA ASN A 335 20.01 -15.72 17.54
C ASN A 335 18.78 -15.24 18.30
N ASN A 336 17.65 -15.12 17.64
CA ASN A 336 16.36 -15.13 18.32
C ASN A 336 16.16 -16.51 18.95
N ASN A 337 15.34 -16.59 19.96
CA ASN A 337 15.16 -17.80 20.77
C ASN A 337 14.83 -19.06 19.98
N ASP A 338 14.30 -18.93 18.75
CA ASP A 338 14.07 -20.04 17.81
C ASP A 338 14.87 -19.88 16.51
N GLY A 339 15.77 -18.89 16.46
CA GLY A 339 16.60 -18.59 15.30
C GLY A 339 15.87 -17.96 14.13
N ALA A 340 14.59 -17.61 14.26
CA ALA A 340 13.79 -17.05 13.19
C ALA A 340 13.46 -15.57 13.44
N PRO A 341 13.52 -14.72 12.39
CA PRO A 341 12.98 -13.37 12.43
C PRO A 341 11.47 -13.35 12.67
N GLY A 342 10.95 -12.21 13.13
CA GLY A 342 9.52 -11.98 13.32
C GLY A 342 9.01 -10.78 12.53
N ILE A 343 7.75 -10.79 12.14
CA ILE A 343 7.11 -9.64 11.51
C ILE A 343 6.70 -8.64 12.60
N TYR A 344 7.48 -7.59 12.74
CA TYR A 344 7.28 -6.58 13.78
C TYR A 344 6.07 -5.68 13.48
N ASN A 345 5.95 -5.26 12.22
CA ASN A 345 4.88 -4.40 11.74
C ASN A 345 4.64 -4.61 10.24
N LEU A 346 3.47 -4.20 9.75
CA LEU A 346 3.14 -4.00 8.35
C LEU A 346 2.42 -2.67 8.20
N ASP A 347 3.00 -1.76 7.44
CA ASP A 347 2.35 -0.57 6.92
C ASP A 347 2.06 -0.78 5.43
N ALA A 348 0.86 -0.41 4.97
CA ALA A 348 0.52 -0.59 3.56
C ALA A 348 -0.26 0.60 3.01
N ILE A 349 -0.11 0.84 1.70
CA ILE A 349 -0.75 1.94 1.01
C ILE A 349 -0.91 1.63 -0.48
N ALA A 350 -1.96 2.17 -1.09
CA ALA A 350 -2.12 2.11 -2.55
C ALA A 350 -1.19 3.11 -3.25
N TYR A 351 -0.45 2.61 -4.22
CA TYR A 351 0.43 3.38 -5.10
C TYR A 351 0.19 2.95 -6.54
N GLU A 352 -0.21 3.90 -7.38
CA GLU A 352 -0.57 3.64 -8.78
C GLU A 352 -1.62 2.51 -8.89
N SER A 353 -1.29 1.38 -9.46
CA SER A 353 -2.18 0.23 -9.70
C SER A 353 -2.06 -0.90 -8.67
N ILE A 354 -1.25 -0.74 -7.62
CA ILE A 354 -0.95 -1.80 -6.64
C ILE A 354 -0.97 -1.29 -5.19
N MET A 355 -1.03 -2.22 -4.25
CA MET A 355 -0.69 -1.97 -2.85
C MET A 355 0.79 -2.21 -2.63
N LEU A 356 1.46 -1.28 -1.97
CA LEU A 356 2.79 -1.44 -1.38
C LEU A 356 2.65 -1.83 0.08
N GLY A 357 3.34 -2.89 0.50
CA GLY A 357 3.45 -3.29 1.90
C GLY A 357 4.88 -3.14 2.39
N PHE A 358 5.06 -2.41 3.49
CA PHE A 358 6.35 -2.22 4.13
C PHE A 358 6.39 -3.03 5.42
N PHE A 359 7.21 -4.08 5.41
CA PHE A 359 7.32 -5.04 6.49
C PHE A 359 8.51 -4.67 7.36
N SER A 360 8.27 -4.25 8.60
CA SER A 360 9.34 -4.18 9.60
C SER A 360 9.66 -5.59 10.08
N VAL A 361 10.81 -6.10 9.70
CA VAL A 361 11.25 -7.45 10.07
C VAL A 361 12.23 -7.37 11.22
N TRP A 362 11.83 -7.91 12.37
CA TRP A 362 12.66 -7.99 13.55
C TRP A 362 13.56 -9.23 13.49
N GLN A 363 14.86 -8.99 13.57
CA GLN A 363 15.89 -10.02 13.49
C GLN A 363 16.46 -10.42 14.87
N GLY A 364 16.08 -9.73 15.91
CA GLY A 364 16.62 -9.91 17.28
C GLY A 364 17.49 -8.73 17.71
N PRO A 365 18.17 -8.84 18.88
CA PRO A 365 17.89 -9.81 19.93
C PRO A 365 16.67 -9.45 20.79
N GLU A 366 16.36 -10.27 21.80
CA GLU A 366 15.33 -10.00 22.80
C GLU A 366 15.72 -8.84 23.75
N ASN A 367 14.73 -8.31 24.49
CA ASN A 367 14.93 -7.13 25.34
C ASN A 367 15.98 -7.30 26.43
N ASP A 368 16.04 -8.48 27.04
CA ASP A 368 17.01 -8.82 28.10
C ASP A 368 18.43 -8.84 27.55
N VAL A 369 18.64 -9.41 26.36
CA VAL A 369 19.91 -9.41 25.65
C VAL A 369 20.29 -7.97 25.23
N CYS A 370 19.33 -7.19 24.72
CA CYS A 370 19.56 -5.78 24.39
C CYS A 370 20.06 -5.00 25.60
N SER A 371 19.43 -5.20 26.76
CA SER A 371 19.81 -4.51 28.02
C SER A 371 21.15 -4.96 28.54
N LYS A 372 21.45 -6.27 28.48
CA LYS A 372 22.70 -6.84 28.96
C LYS A 372 23.90 -6.42 28.11
N ASP A 373 23.76 -6.48 26.80
CA ASP A 373 24.87 -6.29 25.86
C ASP A 373 24.94 -4.85 25.33
N ASN A 374 24.05 -3.96 25.79
CA ASN A 374 23.92 -2.57 25.35
C ASN A 374 23.83 -2.45 23.81
N VAL A 375 22.90 -3.18 23.24
CA VAL A 375 22.60 -3.18 21.79
C VAL A 375 21.13 -2.88 21.52
N ILE A 376 20.81 -2.48 20.30
CA ILE A 376 19.44 -2.20 19.85
C ILE A 376 18.87 -3.43 19.15
N LYS A 377 17.56 -3.65 19.28
CA LYS A 377 16.82 -4.60 18.43
C LYS A 377 17.03 -4.28 16.96
N ARG A 378 17.49 -5.26 16.20
CA ARG A 378 17.66 -5.10 14.76
C ARG A 378 16.32 -5.27 14.04
N ASN A 379 15.85 -4.20 13.42
CA ASN A 379 14.71 -4.19 12.49
C ASN A 379 15.13 -3.56 11.17
N GLN A 380 14.69 -4.13 10.07
CA GLN A 380 14.88 -3.57 8.74
C GLN A 380 13.53 -3.52 8.00
N ILE A 381 13.42 -2.67 6.99
CA ILE A 381 12.20 -2.51 6.20
C ILE A 381 12.32 -3.30 4.90
N MET A 382 11.46 -4.30 4.74
CA MET A 382 11.27 -5.05 3.51
C MET A 382 10.06 -4.50 2.75
N VAL A 383 10.00 -4.73 1.44
CA VAL A 383 8.84 -4.38 0.62
C VAL A 383 8.16 -5.63 0.07
N GLY A 384 6.84 -5.58 0.02
CA GLY A 384 6.01 -6.55 -0.69
C GLY A 384 4.97 -5.83 -1.54
N TYR A 385 4.50 -6.52 -2.56
CA TYR A 385 3.56 -6.00 -3.54
C TYR A 385 2.29 -6.83 -3.53
N SER A 386 1.14 -6.17 -3.68
CA SER A 386 -0.15 -6.85 -3.71
C SER A 386 -1.11 -6.18 -4.70
N ARG A 387 -1.92 -6.98 -5.39
CA ARG A 387 -2.96 -6.47 -6.29
C ARG A 387 -4.37 -6.62 -5.72
N ASP A 388 -4.50 -7.26 -4.55
CA ASP A 388 -5.75 -7.43 -3.82
C ASP A 388 -5.70 -6.81 -2.40
N GLY A 389 -4.50 -6.41 -1.94
CA GLY A 389 -4.26 -5.85 -0.61
C GLY A 389 -4.25 -6.87 0.53
N PHE A 390 -4.32 -8.17 0.19
CA PHE A 390 -4.23 -9.28 1.14
C PHE A 390 -3.07 -10.22 0.82
N SER A 391 -2.91 -10.61 -0.43
CA SER A 391 -1.87 -11.55 -0.88
C SER A 391 -0.61 -10.78 -1.28
N TRP A 392 0.48 -10.99 -0.54
CA TRP A 392 1.73 -10.26 -0.71
C TRP A 392 2.78 -11.07 -1.44
N GLN A 393 3.32 -10.53 -2.53
CA GLN A 393 4.49 -11.04 -3.23
C GLN A 393 5.77 -10.37 -2.69
N ARG A 394 6.76 -11.17 -2.35
CA ARG A 394 8.08 -10.72 -1.90
C ARG A 394 9.14 -11.62 -2.54
N ASP A 395 9.55 -11.30 -3.75
CA ASP A 395 10.58 -12.04 -4.50
C ASP A 395 11.99 -11.62 -4.06
N ASP A 396 12.15 -10.35 -3.69
CA ASP A 396 13.40 -9.84 -3.14
C ASP A 396 13.39 -9.91 -1.62
N MET A 397 14.34 -10.64 -1.06
CA MET A 397 14.52 -10.80 0.39
C MET A 397 15.59 -9.87 0.96
N ASN A 398 16.12 -8.95 0.15
CA ASN A 398 16.96 -7.87 0.65
C ASN A 398 16.08 -6.76 1.26
N PRO A 399 16.56 -6.07 2.30
CA PRO A 399 15.82 -4.94 2.84
C PRO A 399 15.73 -3.82 1.79
N LEU A 400 14.51 -3.30 1.59
CA LEU A 400 14.33 -2.07 0.83
C LEU A 400 15.11 -0.92 1.48
N MET A 401 15.08 -0.88 2.82
CA MET A 401 15.83 0.08 3.62
C MET A 401 16.55 -0.65 4.76
N ALA A 402 17.87 -0.74 4.64
CA ALA A 402 18.74 -1.44 5.57
C ALA A 402 19.20 -0.54 6.71
N VAL A 403 19.44 -1.13 7.87
CA VAL A 403 20.10 -0.46 8.99
C VAL A 403 21.59 -0.28 8.75
N SER A 404 22.20 0.67 9.45
CA SER A 404 23.65 0.79 9.53
C SER A 404 24.19 -0.04 10.70
N ASP A 405 25.33 -0.68 10.49
CA ASP A 405 26.07 -1.36 11.55
C ASP A 405 27.04 -0.40 12.28
N ASN A 406 27.20 0.84 11.81
CA ASN A 406 27.99 1.86 12.50
C ASN A 406 27.16 2.50 13.63
N ARG A 407 27.67 2.40 14.87
CA ARG A 407 26.98 2.89 16.08
C ARG A 407 26.75 4.41 16.08
N ALA A 408 27.50 5.17 15.32
CA ALA A 408 27.34 6.63 15.23
C ALA A 408 26.16 7.06 14.35
N ASP A 409 25.71 6.18 13.46
CA ASP A 409 24.66 6.51 12.49
C ASP A 409 23.28 6.56 13.17
N TRP A 410 22.42 7.46 12.69
CA TRP A 410 21.08 7.71 13.22
C TRP A 410 20.16 6.46 13.16
N ASN A 411 20.45 5.54 12.24
CA ASN A 411 19.69 4.31 11.98
C ASN A 411 20.49 3.05 12.36
N ASN A 412 21.39 3.16 13.32
CA ASN A 412 22.16 2.01 13.79
C ASN A 412 21.27 0.93 14.39
N GLY A 413 21.22 -0.20 13.73
CA GLY A 413 20.52 -1.41 14.18
C GLY A 413 19.01 -1.39 14.07
N ASN A 414 18.32 -0.25 13.94
CA ASN A 414 16.87 -0.24 13.94
C ASN A 414 16.26 0.79 12.98
N LEU A 415 15.43 0.29 12.08
CA LEU A 415 14.49 1.06 11.26
C LEU A 415 13.08 0.51 11.45
N GLN A 416 12.10 1.40 11.66
CA GLN A 416 10.71 1.01 11.82
C GLN A 416 9.80 1.94 11.03
N SER A 417 8.80 1.36 10.39
CA SER A 417 7.59 2.00 9.88
C SER A 417 7.80 3.10 8.84
N VAL A 418 6.88 3.15 7.91
CA VAL A 418 6.84 4.11 6.79
C VAL A 418 5.41 4.50 6.43
N VAL A 419 4.54 4.73 7.40
CA VAL A 419 3.13 5.09 7.14
C VAL A 419 3.02 6.38 6.34
N GLY A 420 2.13 6.39 5.35
CA GLY A 420 1.97 7.46 4.39
C GLY A 420 2.94 7.43 3.22
N ALA A 421 4.03 6.65 3.30
CA ALA A 421 5.02 6.56 2.24
C ALA A 421 4.58 5.61 1.10
N PRO A 422 5.07 5.84 -0.13
CA PRO A 422 5.92 6.97 -0.51
C PRO A 422 5.15 8.28 -0.70
N LEU A 423 5.85 9.42 -0.56
CA LEU A 423 5.37 10.71 -1.05
C LEU A 423 6.01 10.99 -2.41
N ILE A 424 5.22 11.51 -3.34
CA ILE A 424 5.65 11.75 -4.72
C ILE A 424 6.15 13.20 -4.85
N VAL A 425 7.45 13.39 -5.04
CA VAL A 425 8.09 14.70 -5.18
C VAL A 425 8.79 14.76 -6.54
N GLY A 426 8.10 15.29 -7.55
CA GLY A 426 8.56 15.24 -8.93
C GLY A 426 8.77 13.80 -9.41
N ASP A 427 9.98 13.51 -9.87
CA ASP A 427 10.39 12.18 -10.33
C ASP A 427 10.99 11.28 -9.23
N LYS A 428 10.71 11.60 -7.97
CA LYS A 428 11.23 10.89 -6.79
C LYS A 428 10.12 10.45 -5.85
N LEU A 429 10.41 9.41 -5.09
CA LEU A 429 9.61 8.87 -3.99
C LEU A 429 10.37 9.11 -2.69
N TYR A 430 9.73 9.77 -1.72
CA TYR A 430 10.28 10.08 -0.41
C TYR A 430 9.71 9.11 0.62
N PHE A 431 10.60 8.50 1.43
CA PHE A 431 10.26 7.57 2.52
C PHE A 431 10.80 8.13 3.84
N TYR A 432 9.92 8.38 4.79
CA TYR A 432 10.29 8.86 6.11
C TYR A 432 10.34 7.68 7.09
N LEU A 433 11.43 7.57 7.80
CA LEU A 433 11.80 6.38 8.59
C LEU A 433 12.10 6.76 10.03
N SER A 434 11.71 5.88 10.95
CA SER A 434 12.11 5.98 12.35
C SER A 434 13.39 5.18 12.56
N GLY A 435 14.51 5.86 12.75
CA GLY A 435 15.81 5.25 13.00
C GLY A 435 16.24 5.40 14.44
N ARG A 436 16.89 4.39 15.00
CA ARG A 436 17.38 4.38 16.38
C ARG A 436 18.88 4.19 16.45
N ARG A 437 19.49 4.87 17.40
CA ARG A 437 20.88 4.65 17.81
C ARG A 437 21.01 4.66 19.33
N LEU A 438 22.12 4.16 19.85
CA LEU A 438 22.50 4.33 21.24
C LEU A 438 23.54 5.45 21.36
N GLU A 439 23.28 6.36 22.29
CA GLU A 439 24.25 7.34 22.78
C GLU A 439 24.59 7.01 24.24
N GLY A 440 25.73 6.35 24.43
CA GLY A 440 25.99 5.64 25.69
C GLY A 440 25.00 4.51 25.91
N THR A 441 24.15 4.63 26.95
CA THR A 441 23.06 3.71 27.28
C THR A 441 21.68 4.27 26.88
N ASN A 442 21.63 5.51 26.36
CA ASN A 442 20.39 6.19 25.99
C ASN A 442 19.97 5.86 24.57
N GLU A 443 18.72 5.50 24.39
CA GLU A 443 18.13 5.29 23.06
C GLU A 443 17.66 6.63 22.48
N ILE A 444 18.21 7.01 21.33
CA ILE A 444 17.80 8.19 20.57
C ILE A 444 17.10 7.73 19.29
N THR A 445 15.87 8.16 19.10
CA THR A 445 15.09 7.86 17.90
C THR A 445 14.80 9.14 17.13
N SER A 446 15.20 9.14 15.88
CA SER A 446 15.10 10.29 14.96
C SER A 446 14.39 9.90 13.67
N THR A 447 13.93 10.90 12.93
CA THR A 447 13.37 10.71 11.58
C THR A 447 14.44 10.89 10.52
N GLY A 448 14.57 9.91 9.64
CA GLY A 448 15.38 10.02 8.44
C GLY A 448 14.55 9.97 7.17
N LEU A 449 15.19 10.33 6.06
CA LEU A 449 14.64 10.34 4.71
C LEU A 449 15.45 9.38 3.82
N ALA A 450 14.74 8.54 3.06
CA ALA A 450 15.30 7.77 1.96
C ALA A 450 14.57 8.14 0.66
N ILE A 451 15.26 8.13 -0.47
CA ILE A 451 14.79 8.65 -1.75
C ILE A 451 14.97 7.58 -2.83
N LEU A 452 13.91 7.28 -3.55
CA LEU A 452 13.90 6.37 -4.70
C LEU A 452 13.43 7.11 -5.95
N ARG A 453 13.85 6.67 -7.13
CA ARG A 453 13.25 7.05 -8.40
C ARG A 453 11.74 6.75 -8.41
N ARG A 454 10.90 7.57 -9.02
CA ARG A 454 9.46 7.28 -9.20
C ARG A 454 9.29 5.94 -9.93
N ASP A 455 8.40 5.07 -9.42
CA ASP A 455 8.17 3.68 -9.84
C ASP A 455 9.40 2.76 -9.72
N GLY A 456 10.47 3.22 -9.07
CA GLY A 456 11.79 2.60 -9.08
C GLY A 456 11.95 1.36 -8.20
N PHE A 457 10.88 0.67 -7.81
CA PHE A 457 10.98 -0.56 -7.00
C PHE A 457 11.59 -1.73 -7.78
N ALA A 458 11.20 -1.88 -9.04
CA ALA A 458 11.72 -2.91 -9.93
C ALA A 458 11.70 -2.43 -11.38
N SER A 459 12.60 -2.95 -12.21
CA SER A 459 12.62 -2.75 -13.65
C SER A 459 12.77 -4.08 -14.39
N MET A 460 12.30 -4.14 -15.63
CA MET A 460 12.70 -5.14 -16.60
C MET A 460 13.91 -4.59 -17.36
N SER A 461 15.06 -5.26 -17.24
CA SER A 461 16.38 -4.69 -17.54
C SER A 461 17.13 -5.49 -18.58
N GLY A 462 18.02 -4.80 -19.32
CA GLY A 462 18.96 -5.38 -20.27
C GLY A 462 18.61 -5.12 -21.72
N THR A 463 18.92 -6.11 -22.59
CA THR A 463 18.57 -6.12 -24.01
C THR A 463 17.69 -7.32 -24.29
N GLY A 464 16.49 -7.08 -24.84
CA GLY A 464 15.52 -8.15 -25.10
C GLY A 464 14.12 -7.63 -25.36
N GLU A 465 13.15 -8.50 -25.16
CA GLU A 465 11.75 -8.27 -25.43
C GLU A 465 10.88 -8.63 -24.21
N LEU A 466 9.74 -7.94 -24.10
CA LEU A 466 8.68 -8.28 -23.15
C LEU A 466 7.34 -8.15 -23.83
N THR A 467 6.50 -9.18 -23.72
CA THR A 467 5.11 -9.16 -24.18
C THR A 467 4.18 -9.28 -22.99
N THR A 468 3.19 -8.38 -22.92
CA THR A 468 2.18 -8.43 -21.84
C THR A 468 1.17 -9.54 -22.10
N VAL A 469 0.49 -9.98 -21.03
CA VAL A 469 -0.80 -10.68 -21.16
C VAL A 469 -1.80 -9.79 -21.90
N GLY A 470 -2.98 -10.33 -22.27
CA GLY A 470 -4.07 -9.51 -22.81
C GLY A 470 -4.47 -8.43 -21.81
N ILE A 471 -4.51 -7.18 -22.25
CA ILE A 471 -4.90 -6.03 -21.43
C ILE A 471 -6.08 -5.29 -22.06
N ARG A 472 -6.85 -4.58 -21.23
CA ARG A 472 -7.92 -3.65 -21.63
C ARG A 472 -7.69 -2.31 -20.93
N PHE A 473 -8.00 -1.20 -21.59
CA PHE A 473 -7.74 0.16 -21.13
C PHE A 473 -8.80 1.14 -21.60
N THR A 474 -8.83 2.34 -21.02
CA THR A 474 -9.77 3.43 -21.35
C THR A 474 -9.08 4.68 -21.89
N GLY A 475 -7.77 4.81 -21.74
CA GLY A 475 -6.97 5.93 -22.23
C GLY A 475 -6.70 5.88 -23.73
N GLU A 476 -5.83 6.78 -24.21
CA GLU A 476 -5.43 6.83 -25.62
C GLU A 476 -3.97 7.22 -25.84
N ASN A 477 -3.31 7.77 -24.82
CA ASN A 477 -1.93 8.23 -24.89
C ASN A 477 -1.02 7.25 -24.14
N PHE A 478 -0.07 6.64 -24.84
CA PHE A 478 0.83 5.65 -24.26
C PHE A 478 2.05 6.30 -23.63
N PHE A 479 2.37 5.92 -22.40
CA PHE A 479 3.54 6.41 -21.66
C PHE A 479 4.33 5.26 -21.06
N VAL A 480 5.62 5.51 -20.86
CA VAL A 480 6.54 4.62 -20.13
C VAL A 480 7.35 5.41 -19.11
N ASN A 481 7.73 4.73 -18.04
CA ASN A 481 8.82 5.13 -17.16
C ASN A 481 10.01 4.23 -17.48
N ALA A 482 11.08 4.81 -18.02
CA ALA A 482 12.24 4.05 -18.45
C ALA A 482 13.53 4.87 -18.35
N LYS A 483 14.65 4.16 -18.17
CA LYS A 483 16.02 4.68 -18.31
C LYS A 483 16.69 3.86 -19.41
N VAL A 484 16.93 4.48 -20.58
CA VAL A 484 17.31 3.80 -21.82
C VAL A 484 18.61 4.40 -22.37
N ASN A 485 19.68 3.64 -22.35
CA ASN A 485 20.96 4.03 -22.96
C ASN A 485 20.95 3.78 -24.48
N GLY A 486 20.40 2.63 -24.90
CA GLY A 486 20.22 2.25 -26.29
C GLY A 486 18.92 2.78 -26.90
N GLU A 487 17.93 1.92 -27.10
CA GLU A 487 16.60 2.32 -27.59
C GLU A 487 15.49 1.47 -26.95
N LEU A 488 14.30 2.07 -26.77
CA LEU A 488 13.06 1.39 -26.49
C LEU A 488 12.05 1.67 -27.59
N ARG A 489 11.42 0.61 -28.10
CA ARG A 489 10.30 0.67 -29.05
C ARG A 489 9.15 -0.17 -28.54
N VAL A 490 7.94 0.22 -28.91
CA VAL A 490 6.70 -0.43 -28.51
C VAL A 490 5.89 -0.83 -29.74
N GLU A 491 5.31 -2.01 -29.69
CA GLU A 491 4.42 -2.57 -30.72
C GLU A 491 3.10 -2.99 -30.06
N ILE A 492 2.00 -2.73 -30.71
CA ILE A 492 0.68 -3.15 -30.25
C ILE A 492 0.22 -4.35 -31.06
N LEU A 493 -0.20 -5.40 -30.35
CA LEU A 493 -0.72 -6.63 -30.92
C LEU A 493 -2.21 -6.74 -30.59
N ASP A 494 -2.99 -7.31 -31.51
CA ASP A 494 -4.37 -7.68 -31.28
C ASP A 494 -4.50 -8.89 -30.32
N ALA A 495 -5.70 -9.33 -30.03
CA ALA A 495 -5.97 -10.47 -29.15
C ALA A 495 -5.35 -11.80 -29.67
N ASN A 496 -5.12 -11.90 -30.98
CA ASN A 496 -4.56 -13.08 -31.66
C ASN A 496 -3.04 -13.01 -31.78
N GLY A 497 -2.41 -11.90 -31.39
CA GLY A 497 -0.97 -11.68 -31.49
C GLY A 497 -0.50 -11.08 -32.82
N ASN A 498 -1.42 -10.62 -33.68
CA ASN A 498 -1.06 -9.93 -34.93
C ASN A 498 -0.77 -8.45 -34.64
N VAL A 499 0.18 -7.88 -35.37
CA VAL A 499 0.51 -6.45 -35.27
C VAL A 499 -0.65 -5.59 -35.74
N VAL A 500 -1.07 -4.66 -34.90
CA VAL A 500 -2.12 -3.69 -35.26
C VAL A 500 -1.55 -2.63 -36.20
N SER A 501 -2.20 -2.43 -37.35
CA SER A 501 -1.75 -1.48 -38.39
C SER A 501 -1.58 -0.05 -37.86
N GLY A 502 -0.40 0.50 -38.06
CA GLY A 502 0.00 1.83 -37.59
C GLY A 502 0.65 1.84 -36.21
N PHE A 503 0.85 0.65 -35.60
CA PHE A 503 1.45 0.51 -34.25
C PHE A 503 2.58 -0.55 -34.24
N SER A 504 3.24 -0.77 -35.37
CA SER A 504 4.37 -1.72 -35.45
C SER A 504 5.63 -1.16 -34.78
N LYS A 505 6.56 -2.05 -34.44
CA LYS A 505 7.91 -1.70 -33.97
C LYS A 505 8.60 -0.70 -34.89
N ALA A 506 8.51 -0.90 -36.22
CA ALA A 506 9.16 -0.03 -37.21
C ALA A 506 8.59 1.40 -37.22
N GLU A 507 7.29 1.52 -36.98
CA GLU A 507 6.59 2.82 -36.93
C GLU A 507 6.76 3.51 -35.57
N CYS A 508 7.14 2.79 -34.51
CA CYS A 508 7.34 3.38 -33.18
C CYS A 508 8.55 4.32 -33.19
N LYS A 509 8.35 5.57 -32.79
CA LYS A 509 9.43 6.51 -32.52
C LYS A 509 10.27 6.00 -31.36
N VAL A 510 11.60 6.15 -31.49
CA VAL A 510 12.53 5.66 -30.46
C VAL A 510 12.38 6.46 -29.17
N VAL A 511 12.25 5.75 -28.05
CA VAL A 511 12.37 6.33 -26.70
C VAL A 511 13.80 6.12 -26.21
N LYS A 512 14.46 7.19 -25.73
CA LYS A 512 15.82 7.21 -25.17
C LYS A 512 15.91 8.11 -23.94
N GLY A 513 16.98 7.91 -23.17
CA GLY A 513 17.32 8.73 -22.00
C GLY A 513 16.60 8.26 -20.73
N ASP A 514 16.74 9.05 -19.68
CA ASP A 514 16.13 8.80 -18.37
C ASP A 514 14.88 9.66 -18.21
N ASN A 515 13.69 9.05 -18.28
CA ASN A 515 12.43 9.78 -18.22
C ASN A 515 11.36 8.98 -17.47
N CYS A 516 10.82 9.57 -16.41
CA CYS A 516 9.74 8.96 -15.61
C CYS A 516 8.35 9.05 -16.27
N LYS A 517 8.23 9.78 -17.43
CA LYS A 517 6.97 9.98 -18.14
C LYS A 517 7.22 10.22 -19.64
N ALA A 518 7.88 9.28 -20.31
CA ALA A 518 8.13 9.35 -21.74
C ALA A 518 6.88 8.95 -22.52
N LYS A 519 6.39 9.84 -23.40
CA LYS A 519 5.31 9.53 -24.33
C LYS A 519 5.82 8.66 -25.46
N VAL A 520 5.13 7.54 -25.71
CA VAL A 520 5.38 6.68 -26.86
C VAL A 520 4.48 7.10 -28.01
N GLU A 521 5.08 7.34 -29.16
CA GLU A 521 4.38 7.75 -30.36
C GLU A 521 4.77 6.89 -31.56
N TRP A 522 3.87 6.82 -32.54
CA TRP A 522 4.12 6.13 -33.82
C TRP A 522 4.12 7.14 -34.97
N THR A 523 4.90 6.87 -36.00
CA THR A 523 5.01 7.74 -37.20
C THR A 523 3.69 7.87 -37.94
N SER A 524 2.76 6.93 -37.74
CA SER A 524 1.37 7.01 -38.22
C SER A 524 0.60 8.20 -37.66
N GLY A 525 1.07 8.80 -36.54
CA GLY A 525 0.36 9.87 -35.81
C GLY A 525 -0.91 9.40 -35.06
N LYS A 526 -1.21 8.09 -35.08
CA LYS A 526 -2.37 7.52 -34.39
C LYS A 526 -2.15 7.47 -32.88
N THR A 527 -3.23 7.73 -32.12
CA THR A 527 -3.33 7.37 -30.69
C THR A 527 -4.05 6.02 -30.56
N LEU A 528 -4.06 5.48 -29.35
CA LEU A 528 -4.77 4.21 -29.08
C LEU A 528 -6.30 4.39 -28.95
N SER A 529 -6.86 5.54 -29.33
CA SER A 529 -8.28 5.85 -29.18
C SER A 529 -9.22 4.81 -29.85
N SER A 530 -8.82 4.30 -31.02
CA SER A 530 -9.59 3.27 -31.76
C SER A 530 -9.55 1.88 -31.12
N LEU A 531 -8.66 1.66 -30.14
CA LEU A 531 -8.45 0.39 -29.44
C LEU A 531 -9.00 0.40 -28.01
N LYS A 532 -9.61 1.51 -27.57
CA LYS A 532 -10.24 1.61 -26.23
C LYS A 532 -11.23 0.48 -26.01
N GLY A 533 -11.18 -0.16 -24.84
CA GLY A 533 -12.05 -1.27 -24.49
C GLY A 533 -11.71 -2.60 -25.17
N GLN A 534 -10.90 -2.61 -26.23
CA GLN A 534 -10.50 -3.84 -26.90
C GLN A 534 -9.39 -4.57 -26.12
N LYS A 535 -9.36 -5.90 -26.25
CA LYS A 535 -8.26 -6.71 -25.74
C LYS A 535 -7.08 -6.60 -26.70
N ILE A 536 -5.96 -6.09 -26.19
CA ILE A 536 -4.69 -6.01 -26.91
C ILE A 536 -3.57 -6.64 -26.10
N LYS A 537 -2.39 -6.82 -26.71
CA LYS A 537 -1.13 -7.03 -26.01
C LYS A 537 -0.14 -5.93 -26.37
N VAL A 538 0.77 -5.61 -25.47
CA VAL A 538 1.86 -4.67 -25.71
C VAL A 538 3.16 -5.45 -25.77
N LYS A 539 3.96 -5.21 -26.80
CA LYS A 539 5.30 -5.78 -26.93
C LYS A 539 6.34 -4.66 -26.86
N PHE A 540 7.26 -4.78 -25.92
CA PHE A 540 8.38 -3.89 -25.72
C PHE A 540 9.65 -4.50 -26.29
N TYR A 541 10.45 -3.69 -26.96
CA TYR A 541 11.77 -4.00 -27.48
C TYR A 541 12.76 -3.05 -26.84
N LEU A 542 13.58 -3.55 -25.94
CA LEU A 542 14.53 -2.78 -25.16
C LEU A 542 15.96 -3.16 -25.56
N THR A 543 16.80 -2.16 -25.80
CA THR A 543 18.25 -2.32 -25.98
C THR A 543 18.96 -1.47 -24.94
N ASP A 544 19.71 -2.10 -24.05
CA ASP A 544 20.49 -1.47 -22.96
C ASP A 544 19.69 -0.43 -22.17
N GLY A 545 18.87 -0.91 -21.25
CA GLY A 545 18.06 -0.02 -20.42
C GLY A 545 17.28 -0.74 -19.33
N ASP A 546 16.45 0.04 -18.65
CA ASP A 546 15.54 -0.32 -17.57
C ASP A 546 14.14 0.17 -17.90
N LEU A 547 13.15 -0.71 -17.96
CA LEU A 547 11.72 -0.37 -18.09
C LEU A 547 11.04 -0.59 -16.74
N TYR A 548 10.59 0.48 -16.09
CA TYR A 548 9.98 0.45 -14.74
C TYR A 548 8.47 0.26 -14.77
N ALA A 549 7.79 1.01 -15.64
CA ALA A 549 6.33 0.99 -15.74
C ALA A 549 5.85 1.43 -17.12
N PHE A 550 4.58 1.12 -17.43
CA PHE A 550 3.86 1.69 -18.56
C PHE A 550 2.41 2.00 -18.15
N TRP A 551 1.74 2.89 -18.88
CA TRP A 551 0.31 3.17 -18.74
C TRP A 551 -0.26 3.82 -20.00
N ILE A 552 -1.58 3.78 -20.11
CA ILE A 552 -2.31 4.40 -21.21
C ILE A 552 -3.23 5.47 -20.61
N SER A 553 -2.80 6.72 -20.71
CA SER A 553 -3.49 7.86 -20.12
C SER A 553 -4.63 8.37 -21.01
N PRO A 554 -5.78 8.77 -20.44
CA PRO A 554 -6.77 9.57 -21.16
C PRO A 554 -6.23 10.95 -21.54
N GLU A 555 -5.25 11.46 -20.77
CA GLU A 555 -4.69 12.80 -20.93
C GLU A 555 -3.38 12.80 -21.73
N SER A 556 -3.23 13.79 -22.61
CA SER A 556 -1.99 13.95 -23.38
C SER A 556 -0.78 14.33 -22.51
N THR A 557 -1.03 14.83 -21.30
CA THR A 557 -0.04 15.20 -20.28
C THR A 557 0.40 14.03 -19.41
N GLY A 558 -0.29 12.87 -19.51
CA GLY A 558 0.16 11.58 -18.99
C GLY A 558 -0.20 11.30 -17.53
N GLU A 559 -1.26 11.91 -17.01
CA GLU A 559 -1.82 11.53 -15.69
C GLU A 559 -2.29 10.07 -15.73
N SER A 560 -1.85 9.31 -14.73
CA SER A 560 -1.99 7.84 -14.77
C SER A 560 -3.35 7.32 -14.32
N GLN A 561 -4.19 8.16 -13.72
CA GLN A 561 -5.42 7.78 -13.00
C GLN A 561 -5.16 6.84 -11.81
N GLY A 562 -3.91 6.72 -11.36
CA GLY A 562 -3.46 5.86 -10.27
C GLY A 562 -3.52 6.52 -8.90
N TYR A 563 -3.41 5.71 -7.85
CA TYR A 563 -3.36 6.21 -6.48
C TYR A 563 -2.01 6.86 -6.18
N THR A 564 -2.04 8.00 -5.48
CA THR A 564 -0.85 8.82 -5.23
C THR A 564 -0.21 8.57 -3.86
N ALA A 565 -0.51 7.45 -3.22
CA ALA A 565 0.01 7.07 -1.91
C ALA A 565 -0.10 8.22 -0.88
N GLY A 566 0.98 8.63 -0.22
CA GLY A 566 0.98 9.74 0.74
C GLY A 566 0.78 11.12 0.13
N GLY A 567 0.61 11.21 -1.20
CA GLY A 567 0.43 12.47 -1.92
C GLY A 567 1.76 13.12 -2.33
N GLY A 568 1.68 14.36 -2.77
CA GLY A 568 2.85 15.13 -3.16
C GLY A 568 2.50 16.46 -3.80
N PRO A 569 3.49 17.38 -3.95
CA PRO A 569 3.29 18.65 -4.60
C PRO A 569 2.76 18.49 -6.03
N ASN A 570 1.83 19.36 -6.42
CA ASN A 570 1.22 19.42 -7.75
C ASN A 570 0.37 18.20 -8.15
N LEU A 571 -0.02 17.35 -7.19
CA LEU A 571 -0.94 16.25 -7.42
C LEU A 571 -2.39 16.65 -7.11
N ASN A 572 -3.33 15.83 -7.58
CA ASN A 572 -4.75 16.04 -7.33
C ASN A 572 -5.10 15.80 -5.86
N LYS A 573 -5.89 16.70 -5.28
CA LYS A 573 -6.34 16.63 -3.87
C LYS A 573 -7.18 15.39 -3.52
N LEU A 574 -7.67 14.64 -4.52
CA LEU A 574 -8.43 13.41 -4.31
C LEU A 574 -7.56 12.15 -4.12
N GLY A 575 -6.22 12.29 -4.15
CA GLY A 575 -5.31 11.17 -3.99
C GLY A 575 -5.23 10.26 -5.20
N ILE A 576 -5.62 10.76 -6.37
CA ILE A 576 -5.57 10.09 -7.67
C ILE A 576 -4.83 11.00 -8.65
N ASP A 577 -3.94 10.44 -9.46
CA ASP A 577 -3.17 11.16 -10.49
C ASP A 577 -4.06 11.49 -11.70
N LYS A 578 -4.81 12.58 -11.60
CA LYS A 578 -5.66 13.14 -12.65
C LYS A 578 -5.68 14.66 -12.58
N LYS A 579 -6.04 15.30 -13.70
CA LYS A 579 -6.25 16.76 -13.77
C LYS A 579 -7.41 17.22 -12.87
#